data_d36cca9992f616b73c764afe3666df8e
#
_entry.id   d36cca9992f616b73c764afe3666df8e
#
_cell.length_a   1.000
_cell.length_b   1.000
_cell.length_c   1.000
_cell.angle_alpha   90.00
_cell.angle_beta   90.00
_cell.angle_gamma   90.00
#
_symmetry.space_group_name_H-M   'P 1'
#
loop_
_entity.id
_entity.type
_entity.pdbx_description
1 polymer ?
#
loop_
_entity_poly.entity_id
_entity_poly.type
_entity_poly.pdbx_seq_one_letter_code
_entity_poly.pdbx_strand_id
1 'polypeptide(L)'
;MNRFITFVIAAAAMIGAGLQASAQEIVYTDASAFPLYGKATEQTSALYQRLPLELKGVSRDPVWYLGTHSAGLFIRFRSNSTSIHARWKSTFNNSMTHMTDTGTKGLDLYAIVEGQWRHVCSAQPQGKNSERKMIANMDPIEREYMLYLSLYDGVTSLEIGVDEGATLDRPAVDKPSREKPIVMYGTSILQGGCANRAGMAHTNIISRRLDREVINLGFSGNALLDMEIARLMASVEDPGLFVMDYAPNAWAETIDEIGEEFFRTIRDAHPDVPVVFIEDVIFPYTIFDKRILGEVTKKNQAQKRLFDKLKKSGEKRIYYISAEGMIGEDGEATVDGTHFTDLGMMRYVDHVLPTLKKALRKK
;
A
#
# COMPACT_ATOMS: atom_id res chain seq x y z
N MET A 1 46.16 54.22 57.53
CA MET A 1 44.87 54.77 57.05
C MET A 1 44.32 53.80 56.04
N ASN A 2 43.61 52.74 56.48
CA ASN A 2 43.02 51.71 55.60
C ASN A 2 41.55 51.90 55.53
N ARG A 3 41.05 52.16 54.33
CA ARG A 3 39.60 52.17 54.03
C ARG A 3 39.18 50.78 53.57
N PHE A 4 38.35 50.11 54.36
CA PHE A 4 37.63 48.93 53.96
C PHE A 4 36.41 49.36 53.15
N ILE A 5 36.32 48.82 51.89
CA ILE A 5 35.15 48.96 51.05
C ILE A 5 34.31 47.71 51.23
N THR A 6 33.13 47.82 51.80
CA THR A 6 32.19 46.74 51.98
C THR A 6 31.36 46.61 50.70
N PHE A 7 31.49 45.49 49.96
CA PHE A 7 30.62 45.15 48.87
C PHE A 7 29.34 44.48 49.41
N VAL A 8 28.20 45.10 49.23
CA VAL A 8 26.90 44.47 49.43
C VAL A 8 26.51 43.74 48.16
N ILE A 9 26.48 42.37 48.23
CA ILE A 9 25.97 41.52 47.16
C ILE A 9 24.45 41.39 47.37
N ALA A 10 23.66 42.04 46.52
CA ALA A 10 22.23 41.80 46.43
C ALA A 10 21.96 40.53 45.61
N ALA A 11 21.57 39.44 46.30
CA ALA A 11 21.12 38.21 45.65
C ALA A 11 19.67 38.44 45.11
N ALA A 12 19.53 38.65 43.82
CA ALA A 12 18.23 38.61 43.14
C ALA A 12 17.80 37.15 43.00
N ALA A 13 16.85 36.69 43.80
CA ALA A 13 16.17 35.43 43.62
C ALA A 13 15.27 35.51 42.39
N MET A 14 15.74 34.99 41.25
CA MET A 14 14.86 34.74 40.13
C MET A 14 14.00 33.52 40.48
N ILE A 15 12.73 33.78 40.79
CA ILE A 15 11.70 32.72 40.85
C ILE A 15 11.42 32.35 39.40
N GLY A 16 12.11 31.32 38.94
CA GLY A 16 11.77 30.65 37.68
C GLY A 16 10.41 29.96 37.85
N ALA A 17 9.35 30.59 37.42
CA ALA A 17 8.08 29.90 37.18
C ALA A 17 8.34 28.93 36.04
N GLY A 18 8.74 27.69 36.36
CA GLY A 18 8.73 26.58 35.43
C GLY A 18 7.29 26.37 35.00
N LEU A 19 6.97 26.78 33.80
CA LEU A 19 5.79 26.29 33.09
C LEU A 19 6.00 24.76 32.99
N GLN A 20 5.45 24.01 33.96
CA GLN A 20 5.19 22.61 33.75
C GLN A 20 4.18 22.55 32.61
N ALA A 21 4.64 22.30 31.39
CA ALA A 21 3.76 21.86 30.32
C ALA A 21 3.11 20.57 30.85
N SER A 22 1.86 20.69 31.28
CA SER A 22 1.02 19.53 31.58
C SER A 22 1.07 18.67 30.32
N ALA A 23 1.51 17.42 30.47
CA ALA A 23 1.44 16.47 29.35
C ALA A 23 -0.02 16.42 28.92
N GLN A 24 -0.30 16.87 27.71
CA GLN A 24 -1.66 16.87 27.16
C GLN A 24 -2.16 15.43 27.14
N GLU A 25 -3.32 15.18 27.71
CA GLU A 25 -3.91 13.85 27.74
C GLU A 25 -4.24 13.40 26.32
N ILE A 26 -3.96 12.13 25.99
CA ILE A 26 -4.25 11.56 24.67
C ILE A 26 -5.49 10.68 24.76
N VAL A 27 -6.49 11.05 23.98
CA VAL A 27 -7.73 10.29 23.84
C VAL A 27 -7.63 9.37 22.63
N TYR A 28 -7.81 8.07 22.85
CA TYR A 28 -7.77 7.05 21.81
C TYR A 28 -9.17 6.66 21.36
N THR A 29 -9.35 6.54 20.05
CA THR A 29 -10.60 6.09 19.41
C THR A 29 -10.30 4.88 18.54
N ASP A 30 -11.16 3.85 18.61
CA ASP A 30 -11.06 2.69 17.74
C ASP A 30 -11.17 3.12 16.26
N ALA A 31 -10.20 2.71 15.45
CA ALA A 31 -10.13 3.10 14.05
C ALA A 31 -11.25 2.52 13.18
N SER A 32 -12.03 1.55 13.69
CA SER A 32 -13.25 1.04 13.04
C SER A 32 -14.36 2.10 12.91
N ALA A 33 -14.30 3.20 13.66
CA ALA A 33 -15.19 4.35 13.53
C ALA A 33 -14.99 5.13 12.22
N PHE A 34 -13.87 4.94 11.55
CA PHE A 34 -13.47 5.66 10.35
C PHE A 34 -13.55 4.77 9.10
N PRO A 35 -13.72 5.36 7.90
CA PRO A 35 -13.77 4.58 6.67
C PRO A 35 -12.44 3.87 6.39
N LEU A 36 -12.54 2.58 6.14
CA LEU A 36 -11.46 1.71 5.67
C LEU A 36 -11.55 1.58 4.14
N TYR A 37 -10.41 1.65 3.48
CA TYR A 37 -10.23 1.61 2.03
C TYR A 37 -9.35 0.43 1.62
N GLY A 38 -9.40 0.05 0.34
CA GLY A 38 -8.52 -0.97 -0.26
C GLY A 38 -9.10 -2.38 -0.24
N LYS A 39 -10.39 -2.56 0.11
CA LYS A 39 -11.05 -3.87 0.18
C LYS A 39 -11.80 -4.20 -1.09
N ALA A 40 -11.70 -5.46 -1.55
CA ALA A 40 -12.52 -5.97 -2.64
C ALA A 40 -13.97 -6.22 -2.21
N THR A 41 -14.21 -6.46 -0.92
CA THR A 41 -15.52 -6.67 -0.31
C THR A 41 -15.50 -6.28 1.15
N GLU A 42 -16.62 -5.82 1.70
CA GLU A 42 -16.74 -5.55 3.14
C GLU A 42 -16.87 -6.85 3.96
N GLN A 43 -17.22 -7.98 3.33
CA GLN A 43 -17.46 -9.27 3.98
C GLN A 43 -16.16 -10.08 4.19
N THR A 44 -15.11 -9.44 4.71
CA THR A 44 -13.85 -10.12 5.01
C THR A 44 -13.90 -10.86 6.35
N SER A 45 -12.99 -11.82 6.54
CA SER A 45 -12.92 -12.65 7.75
C SER A 45 -12.63 -11.87 9.03
N ALA A 46 -11.92 -10.73 8.92
CA ALA A 46 -11.76 -9.72 9.96
C ALA A 46 -11.60 -8.34 9.32
N LEU A 47 -11.85 -7.28 10.09
CA LEU A 47 -11.93 -5.90 9.59
C LEU A 47 -10.73 -5.50 8.71
N TYR A 48 -9.51 -5.78 9.15
CA TYR A 48 -8.28 -5.38 8.47
C TYR A 48 -7.65 -6.48 7.62
N GLN A 49 -8.46 -7.44 7.12
CA GLN A 49 -8.06 -8.49 6.20
C GLN A 49 -8.63 -8.24 4.80
N ARG A 50 -8.01 -8.83 3.77
CA ARG A 50 -8.32 -8.54 2.36
C ARG A 50 -9.28 -9.54 1.71
N LEU A 51 -9.28 -10.79 2.17
CA LEU A 51 -10.08 -11.86 1.58
C LEU A 51 -11.38 -12.11 2.36
N PRO A 52 -12.48 -12.41 1.65
CA PRO A 52 -13.74 -12.80 2.26
C PRO A 52 -13.64 -14.16 2.95
N LEU A 53 -14.44 -14.36 4.01
CA LEU A 53 -14.41 -15.59 4.82
C LEU A 53 -14.72 -16.85 3.99
N GLU A 54 -15.53 -16.71 2.95
CA GLU A 54 -15.92 -17.83 2.06
C GLU A 54 -14.74 -18.46 1.32
N LEU A 55 -13.62 -17.72 1.16
CA LEU A 55 -12.40 -18.26 0.55
C LEU A 55 -11.53 -19.08 1.53
N LYS A 56 -11.87 -19.12 2.80
CA LYS A 56 -11.17 -19.95 3.78
C LYS A 56 -11.37 -21.43 3.48
N GLY A 57 -10.28 -22.16 3.23
CA GLY A 57 -10.31 -23.57 2.84
C GLY A 57 -10.76 -23.84 1.40
N VAL A 58 -11.05 -22.78 0.62
CA VAL A 58 -11.31 -22.81 -0.83
C VAL A 58 -10.09 -22.36 -1.59
N SER A 59 -9.53 -21.20 -1.24
CA SER A 59 -8.25 -20.76 -1.78
C SER A 59 -7.10 -21.62 -1.21
N ARG A 60 -5.99 -21.68 -1.94
CA ARG A 60 -4.77 -22.33 -1.45
C ARG A 60 -4.32 -21.70 -0.12
N ASP A 61 -3.82 -22.52 0.81
CA ASP A 61 -3.41 -22.07 2.14
C ASP A 61 -2.45 -20.85 2.12
N PRO A 62 -1.42 -20.77 1.23
CA PRO A 62 -0.57 -19.59 1.16
C PRO A 62 -1.33 -18.33 0.72
N VAL A 63 -2.29 -18.45 -0.21
CA VAL A 63 -3.12 -17.31 -0.66
C VAL A 63 -4.01 -16.83 0.49
N TRP A 64 -4.65 -17.76 1.21
CA TRP A 64 -5.43 -17.42 2.40
C TRP A 64 -4.57 -16.71 3.46
N TYR A 65 -3.41 -17.28 3.83
CA TYR A 65 -2.50 -16.69 4.80
C TYR A 65 -2.11 -15.27 4.40
N LEU A 66 -1.66 -15.05 3.16
CA LEU A 66 -1.28 -13.74 2.64
C LEU A 66 -2.47 -12.78 2.57
N GLY A 67 -3.68 -13.30 2.35
CA GLY A 67 -4.93 -12.56 2.37
C GLY A 67 -5.28 -11.99 3.75
N THR A 68 -4.73 -12.56 4.84
CA THR A 68 -4.88 -12.03 6.20
C THR A 68 -3.96 -10.83 6.49
N HIS A 69 -2.97 -10.55 5.63
CA HIS A 69 -2.17 -9.33 5.71
C HIS A 69 -2.96 -8.11 5.22
N SER A 70 -2.61 -6.93 5.77
CA SER A 70 -3.35 -5.69 5.55
C SER A 70 -2.82 -4.85 4.36
N ALA A 71 -2.06 -5.47 3.43
CA ALA A 71 -1.43 -4.78 2.30
C ALA A 71 -2.44 -3.97 1.48
N GLY A 72 -2.17 -2.68 1.25
CA GLY A 72 -3.03 -1.79 0.48
C GLY A 72 -4.21 -1.21 1.26
N LEU A 73 -4.50 -1.69 2.48
CA LEU A 73 -5.55 -1.14 3.32
C LEU A 73 -5.09 0.17 3.99
N PHE A 74 -6.01 1.11 4.12
CA PHE A 74 -5.76 2.37 4.83
C PHE A 74 -7.03 2.97 5.43
N ILE A 75 -6.85 3.73 6.52
CA ILE A 75 -7.91 4.47 7.21
C ILE A 75 -7.84 5.93 6.79
N ARG A 76 -9.00 6.58 6.64
CA ARG A 76 -9.13 8.01 6.40
C ARG A 76 -9.84 8.69 7.58
N PHE A 77 -9.25 9.78 8.07
CA PHE A 77 -9.82 10.61 9.14
C PHE A 77 -9.37 12.08 8.99
N ARG A 78 -9.97 12.96 9.74
CA ARG A 78 -9.54 14.37 9.89
C ARG A 78 -9.41 14.74 11.36
N SER A 79 -8.54 15.68 11.66
CA SER A 79 -8.30 16.16 13.01
C SER A 79 -7.62 17.54 13.01
N ASN A 80 -7.90 18.35 14.04
CA ASN A 80 -7.16 19.58 14.34
C ASN A 80 -6.14 19.40 15.47
N SER A 81 -5.88 18.17 15.90
CA SER A 81 -4.95 17.87 16.97
C SER A 81 -3.53 18.37 16.66
N THR A 82 -2.81 18.80 17.70
CA THR A 82 -1.39 19.18 17.58
C THR A 82 -0.47 17.98 17.60
N SER A 83 -1.00 16.79 17.95
CA SER A 83 -0.30 15.51 17.88
C SER A 83 -1.20 14.40 17.37
N ILE A 84 -0.60 13.39 16.71
CA ILE A 84 -1.28 12.16 16.31
C ILE A 84 -0.52 10.98 16.90
N HIS A 85 -1.25 10.06 17.49
CA HIS A 85 -0.76 8.81 18.08
C HIS A 85 -1.46 7.62 17.44
N ALA A 86 -0.84 6.45 17.49
CA ALA A 86 -1.46 5.19 17.09
C ALA A 86 -1.10 4.08 18.08
N ARG A 87 -2.08 3.22 18.38
CA ARG A 87 -1.91 1.92 19.02
C ARG A 87 -2.40 0.84 18.08
N TRP A 88 -1.59 -0.19 17.87
CA TRP A 88 -2.03 -1.30 17.02
C TRP A 88 -1.45 -2.62 17.49
N LYS A 89 -2.13 -3.68 17.09
CA LYS A 89 -1.71 -5.05 17.32
C LYS A 89 -1.56 -5.77 16.00
N SER A 90 -0.36 -6.27 15.72
CA SER A 90 -0.08 -7.14 14.58
C SER A 90 -0.66 -8.54 14.81
N THR A 91 -1.08 -9.21 13.74
CA THR A 91 -1.61 -10.57 13.83
C THR A 91 -0.52 -11.57 14.18
N PHE A 92 0.62 -11.51 13.47
CA PHE A 92 1.68 -12.52 13.56
C PHE A 92 2.96 -12.00 14.23
N ASN A 93 3.29 -10.73 14.13
CA ASN A 93 4.58 -10.12 14.47
C ASN A 93 5.69 -10.55 13.52
N ASN A 94 5.38 -10.58 12.21
CA ASN A 94 6.33 -10.96 11.17
C ASN A 94 7.53 -10.02 11.13
N SER A 95 8.68 -10.56 10.74
CA SER A 95 9.90 -9.81 10.42
C SER A 95 10.62 -10.50 9.26
N MET A 96 11.24 -9.71 8.39
CA MET A 96 11.88 -10.21 7.17
C MET A 96 13.30 -9.66 7.08
N THR A 97 14.27 -10.47 6.62
CA THR A 97 15.68 -10.08 6.56
C THR A 97 15.98 -9.02 5.50
N HIS A 98 15.13 -8.88 4.49
CA HIS A 98 15.30 -7.98 3.35
C HIS A 98 14.26 -6.85 3.28
N MET A 99 13.38 -6.76 4.28
CA MET A 99 12.35 -5.72 4.38
C MET A 99 12.34 -5.13 5.79
N THR A 100 12.21 -3.81 5.88
CA THR A 100 12.14 -3.14 7.20
C THR A 100 10.86 -3.50 7.94
N ASP A 101 10.92 -3.50 9.27
CA ASP A 101 9.73 -3.70 10.11
C ASP A 101 8.68 -2.59 9.93
N THR A 102 9.09 -1.38 9.54
CA THR A 102 8.18 -0.28 9.19
C THR A 102 7.32 -0.60 7.97
N GLY A 103 7.85 -1.32 6.99
CA GLY A 103 7.08 -1.84 5.85
C GLY A 103 6.31 -3.11 6.21
N THR A 104 6.95 -4.04 6.92
CA THR A 104 6.37 -5.35 7.23
C THR A 104 5.16 -5.24 8.15
N LYS A 105 5.26 -4.53 9.28
CA LYS A 105 4.21 -4.47 10.34
C LYS A 105 4.01 -3.08 10.96
N GLY A 106 4.63 -2.03 10.38
CA GLY A 106 4.43 -0.64 10.79
C GLY A 106 3.20 0.00 10.16
N LEU A 107 2.95 1.26 10.55
CA LEU A 107 1.90 2.12 9.98
C LEU A 107 2.55 3.34 9.33
N ASP A 108 1.87 3.94 8.33
CA ASP A 108 2.45 5.06 7.57
C ASP A 108 1.44 6.19 7.39
N LEU A 109 1.71 7.36 7.97
CA LEU A 109 0.79 8.48 8.03
C LEU A 109 1.09 9.51 6.93
N TYR A 110 0.04 9.92 6.25
CA TYR A 110 0.01 11.02 5.28
C TYR A 110 -1.03 12.06 5.68
N ALA A 111 -0.79 13.31 5.27
CA ALA A 111 -1.76 14.40 5.40
C ALA A 111 -1.90 15.15 4.07
N ILE A 112 -3.05 15.79 3.84
CA ILE A 112 -3.23 16.70 2.71
C ILE A 112 -2.63 18.05 3.07
N VAL A 113 -1.67 18.50 2.25
CA VAL A 113 -1.08 19.84 2.30
C VAL A 113 -1.15 20.43 0.90
N GLU A 114 -1.76 21.59 0.74
CA GLU A 114 -1.94 22.25 -0.57
C GLU A 114 -2.58 21.33 -1.62
N GLY A 115 -3.59 20.56 -1.19
CA GLY A 115 -4.31 19.62 -2.06
C GLY A 115 -3.56 18.34 -2.44
N GLN A 116 -2.34 18.13 -1.92
CA GLN A 116 -1.50 16.96 -2.22
C GLN A 116 -1.23 16.12 -0.96
N TRP A 117 -1.19 14.81 -1.12
CA TRP A 117 -0.76 13.88 -0.08
C TRP A 117 0.73 14.05 0.20
N ARG A 118 1.07 14.43 1.45
CA ARG A 118 2.44 14.52 1.95
C ARG A 118 2.65 13.49 3.04
N HIS A 119 3.79 12.82 3.00
CA HIS A 119 4.20 11.92 4.08
C HIS A 119 4.44 12.73 5.36
N VAL A 120 3.89 12.25 6.47
CA VAL A 120 4.06 12.84 7.79
C VAL A 120 5.13 12.06 8.56
N CYS A 121 4.87 10.78 8.79
CA CYS A 121 5.82 9.88 9.47
C CYS A 121 5.41 8.42 9.32
N SER A 122 6.31 7.52 9.69
CA SER A 122 6.07 6.09 9.81
C SER A 122 6.18 5.65 11.27
N ALA A 123 5.20 4.91 11.75
CA ALA A 123 5.23 4.33 13.09
C ALA A 123 6.06 3.05 13.10
N GLN A 124 7.20 3.09 13.78
CA GLN A 124 8.04 1.91 13.98
C GLN A 124 7.38 0.96 14.98
N PRO A 125 7.17 -0.32 14.63
CA PRO A 125 6.57 -1.29 15.53
C PRO A 125 7.49 -1.63 16.71
N GLN A 126 6.87 -2.02 17.84
CA GLN A 126 7.57 -2.45 19.07
C GLN A 126 7.31 -3.94 19.36
N GLY A 127 7.16 -4.74 18.33
CA GLY A 127 6.73 -6.13 18.40
C GLY A 127 5.26 -6.28 18.03
N LYS A 128 4.58 -7.24 18.67
CA LYS A 128 3.17 -7.57 18.34
C LYS A 128 2.19 -6.47 18.76
N ASN A 129 2.44 -5.84 19.91
CA ASN A 129 1.65 -4.70 20.39
C ASN A 129 2.53 -3.45 20.30
N SER A 130 2.02 -2.42 19.72
CA SER A 130 2.77 -1.19 19.48
C SER A 130 1.94 0.04 19.83
N GLU A 131 2.62 1.03 20.42
CA GLU A 131 2.08 2.36 20.66
C GLU A 131 3.11 3.39 20.26
N ARG A 132 2.73 4.35 19.43
CA ARG A 132 3.63 5.41 18.94
C ARG A 132 2.95 6.77 18.87
N LYS A 133 3.67 7.77 19.35
CA LYS A 133 3.44 9.14 18.92
C LYS A 133 3.98 9.28 17.51
N MET A 134 3.09 9.48 16.55
CA MET A 134 3.46 9.60 15.13
C MET A 134 4.03 10.98 14.83
N ILE A 135 3.35 12.03 15.30
CA ILE A 135 3.75 13.43 15.10
C ILE A 135 3.31 14.26 16.30
N ALA A 136 3.97 15.38 16.56
CA ALA A 136 3.57 16.38 17.55
C ALA A 136 4.05 17.77 17.13
N ASN A 137 3.68 18.77 17.90
CA ASN A 137 4.02 20.18 17.69
C ASN A 137 3.47 20.73 16.36
N MET A 138 2.31 20.24 15.95
CA MET A 138 1.59 20.79 14.80
C MET A 138 0.76 22.00 15.23
N ASP A 139 0.47 22.90 14.27
CA ASP A 139 -0.55 23.93 14.48
C ASP A 139 -1.93 23.27 14.63
N PRO A 140 -2.82 23.79 15.49
CA PRO A 140 -4.15 23.25 15.75
C PRO A 140 -5.15 23.59 14.62
N ILE A 141 -4.81 23.20 13.39
CA ILE A 141 -5.66 23.37 12.20
C ILE A 141 -6.15 22.04 11.69
N GLU A 142 -7.38 22.00 11.19
CA GLU A 142 -7.95 20.76 10.66
C GLU A 142 -7.22 20.28 9.42
N ARG A 143 -6.86 19.00 9.40
CA ARG A 143 -6.19 18.31 8.29
C ARG A 143 -6.85 16.98 8.01
N GLU A 144 -6.83 16.61 6.74
CA GLU A 144 -7.19 15.28 6.27
C GLU A 144 -6.00 14.35 6.36
N TYR A 145 -6.21 13.18 6.94
CA TYR A 145 -5.17 12.18 7.13
C TYR A 145 -5.51 10.87 6.41
N MET A 146 -4.46 10.13 6.08
CA MET A 146 -4.52 8.76 5.57
C MET A 146 -3.46 7.94 6.28
N LEU A 147 -3.89 6.85 6.94
CA LEU A 147 -3.05 5.94 7.68
C LEU A 147 -3.01 4.59 6.97
N TYR A 148 -1.91 4.30 6.27
CA TYR A 148 -1.68 3.00 5.64
C TYR A 148 -1.33 1.93 6.68
N LEU A 149 -1.86 0.72 6.46
CA LEU A 149 -1.61 -0.45 7.30
C LEU A 149 -0.43 -1.27 6.76
N SER A 150 0.00 -2.25 7.56
CA SER A 150 1.15 -3.12 7.30
C SER A 150 1.04 -3.91 6.00
N LEU A 151 2.18 -4.15 5.33
CA LEU A 151 2.23 -4.84 4.03
C LEU A 151 2.38 -6.36 4.15
N TYR A 152 3.15 -6.84 5.14
CA TYR A 152 3.47 -8.27 5.32
C TYR A 152 3.08 -8.82 6.70
N ASP A 153 2.16 -8.13 7.38
CA ASP A 153 1.46 -8.62 8.57
C ASP A 153 -0.01 -8.14 8.52
N GLY A 154 -0.86 -8.78 9.27
CA GLY A 154 -2.22 -8.32 9.51
C GLY A 154 -2.27 -7.35 10.68
N VAL A 155 -3.29 -6.50 10.72
CA VAL A 155 -3.66 -5.70 11.88
C VAL A 155 -4.88 -6.33 12.53
N THR A 156 -4.82 -6.57 13.85
CA THR A 156 -5.94 -7.15 14.62
C THR A 156 -6.77 -6.07 15.30
N SER A 157 -6.11 -5.02 15.83
CA SER A 157 -6.75 -3.84 16.41
C SER A 157 -5.94 -2.60 16.09
N LEU A 158 -6.62 -1.46 15.97
CA LEU A 158 -6.02 -0.17 15.68
C LEU A 158 -6.83 0.92 16.37
N GLU A 159 -6.13 1.82 17.08
CA GLU A 159 -6.68 3.02 17.67
C GLU A 159 -5.88 4.23 17.22
N ILE A 160 -6.57 5.34 16.98
CA ILE A 160 -6.00 6.65 16.66
C ILE A 160 -6.13 7.52 17.91
N GLY A 161 -5.01 8.08 18.36
CA GLY A 161 -4.94 8.97 19.52
C GLY A 161 -4.73 10.41 19.08
N VAL A 162 -5.49 11.32 19.69
CA VAL A 162 -5.39 12.77 19.52
C VAL A 162 -5.36 13.46 20.88
N ASP A 163 -4.95 14.72 20.92
CA ASP A 163 -4.96 15.54 22.12
C ASP A 163 -6.39 15.68 22.65
N GLU A 164 -6.58 15.65 23.98
CA GLU A 164 -7.88 15.89 24.61
C GLU A 164 -8.49 17.23 24.14
N GLY A 165 -9.76 17.19 23.75
CA GLY A 165 -10.47 18.35 23.22
C GLY A 165 -10.23 18.66 21.74
N ALA A 166 -9.32 17.95 21.07
CA ALA A 166 -9.18 18.04 19.61
C ALA A 166 -10.31 17.29 18.90
N THR A 167 -10.60 17.71 17.67
CA THR A 167 -11.53 16.97 16.81
C THR A 167 -10.88 15.68 16.30
N LEU A 168 -11.67 14.63 16.14
CA LEU A 168 -11.28 13.42 15.42
C LEU A 168 -12.53 12.88 14.69
N ASP A 169 -12.62 13.16 13.39
CA ASP A 169 -13.82 12.97 12.59
C ASP A 169 -13.57 12.14 11.34
N ARG A 170 -14.65 11.72 10.70
CA ARG A 170 -14.61 11.11 9.36
C ARG A 170 -14.07 12.13 8.34
N PRO A 171 -13.42 11.68 7.23
CA PRO A 171 -12.91 12.60 6.20
C PRO A 171 -14.02 13.45 5.61
N ALA A 172 -13.73 14.72 5.30
CA ALA A 172 -14.65 15.62 4.63
C ALA A 172 -14.49 15.61 3.11
N VAL A 173 -13.38 15.05 2.58
CA VAL A 173 -13.11 14.96 1.15
C VAL A 173 -12.97 13.51 0.70
N ASP A 174 -13.53 13.16 -0.47
CA ASP A 174 -13.37 11.87 -1.11
C ASP A 174 -12.06 11.85 -1.93
N LYS A 175 -10.95 11.69 -1.21
CA LYS A 175 -9.60 11.67 -1.78
C LYS A 175 -8.70 10.68 -1.02
N PRO A 176 -8.17 9.60 -1.67
CA PRO A 176 -8.47 9.17 -3.04
C PRO A 176 -9.93 8.76 -3.18
N SER A 177 -10.49 8.98 -4.38
CA SER A 177 -11.88 8.64 -4.64
C SER A 177 -12.14 7.14 -4.55
N ARG A 178 -13.25 6.77 -3.91
CA ARG A 178 -13.75 5.38 -3.86
C ARG A 178 -14.50 4.99 -5.14
N GLU A 179 -14.91 5.96 -5.94
CA GLU A 179 -15.60 5.67 -7.18
C GLU A 179 -14.67 4.99 -8.18
N LYS A 180 -15.15 3.90 -8.77
CA LYS A 180 -14.44 3.16 -9.82
C LYS A 180 -13.00 2.78 -9.41
N PRO A 181 -12.84 1.96 -8.36
CA PRO A 181 -11.53 1.57 -7.85
C PRO A 181 -10.70 0.84 -8.91
N ILE A 182 -9.39 0.87 -8.74
CA ILE A 182 -8.45 0.08 -9.54
C ILE A 182 -8.23 -1.23 -8.81
N VAL A 183 -8.56 -2.35 -9.43
CA VAL A 183 -8.32 -3.69 -8.87
C VAL A 183 -7.04 -4.26 -9.46
N MET A 184 -6.04 -4.50 -8.62
CA MET A 184 -4.73 -5.00 -9.06
C MET A 184 -4.46 -6.38 -8.48
N TYR A 185 -4.18 -7.36 -9.34
CA TYR A 185 -3.81 -8.73 -8.97
C TYR A 185 -2.36 -8.99 -9.33
N GLY A 186 -1.57 -9.50 -8.38
CA GLY A 186 -0.15 -9.76 -8.61
C GLY A 186 0.60 -10.39 -7.44
N THR A 187 1.89 -10.21 -7.45
CA THR A 187 2.91 -10.96 -6.71
C THR A 187 3.33 -10.31 -5.39
N SER A 188 4.49 -10.71 -4.85
CA SER A 188 5.17 -10.04 -3.73
C SER A 188 5.44 -8.56 -4.01
N ILE A 189 5.81 -8.23 -5.23
CA ILE A 189 6.08 -6.86 -5.67
C ILE A 189 4.81 -6.01 -5.54
N LEU A 190 3.66 -6.54 -5.99
CA LEU A 190 2.36 -5.87 -5.88
C LEU A 190 1.89 -5.81 -4.42
N GLN A 191 2.13 -6.85 -3.61
CA GLN A 191 1.84 -6.81 -2.17
C GLN A 191 2.60 -5.68 -1.46
N GLY A 192 3.78 -5.31 -1.98
CA GLY A 192 4.60 -4.21 -1.50
C GLY A 192 5.97 -4.61 -0.94
N GLY A 193 6.45 -5.81 -1.29
CA GLY A 193 7.81 -6.25 -0.93
C GLY A 193 8.85 -5.56 -1.83
N CYS A 194 9.85 -4.99 -1.33
CA CYS A 194 10.43 -4.59 -0.06
C CYS A 194 10.34 -3.06 0.17
N ALA A 195 9.17 -2.48 0.04
CA ALA A 195 8.98 -1.08 0.37
C ALA A 195 9.40 -0.81 1.83
N ASN A 196 10.15 0.26 2.06
CA ASN A 196 10.65 0.60 3.40
C ASN A 196 9.52 0.93 4.40
N ARG A 197 8.35 1.34 3.90
CA ARG A 197 7.17 1.70 4.66
C ARG A 197 5.92 1.51 3.78
N ALA A 198 4.77 1.35 4.40
CA ALA A 198 3.55 0.97 3.69
C ALA A 198 3.18 1.91 2.53
N GLY A 199 3.29 3.22 2.71
CA GLY A 199 2.98 4.19 1.68
C GLY A 199 3.92 4.17 0.45
N MET A 200 5.05 3.46 0.52
CA MET A 200 5.98 3.31 -0.61
C MET A 200 5.68 2.09 -1.49
N ALA A 201 4.77 1.20 -1.10
CA ALA A 201 4.27 0.20 -2.03
C ALA A 201 3.72 0.87 -3.30
N HIS A 202 4.07 0.37 -4.48
CA HIS A 202 3.70 1.01 -5.75
C HIS A 202 2.19 1.18 -5.93
N THR A 203 1.37 0.26 -5.40
CA THR A 203 -0.09 0.36 -5.40
C THR A 203 -0.57 1.59 -4.65
N ASN A 204 0.04 1.88 -3.49
CA ASN A 204 -0.28 3.05 -2.66
C ASN A 204 0.21 4.36 -3.30
N ILE A 205 1.34 4.33 -4.03
CA ILE A 205 1.81 5.48 -4.83
C ILE A 205 0.86 5.74 -6.00
N ILE A 206 0.42 4.70 -6.72
CA ILE A 206 -0.55 4.78 -7.81
C ILE A 206 -1.85 5.41 -7.31
N SER A 207 -2.38 4.92 -6.17
CA SER A 207 -3.59 5.46 -5.55
C SER A 207 -3.50 6.97 -5.32
N ARG A 208 -2.41 7.45 -4.70
CA ARG A 208 -2.20 8.89 -4.46
C ARG A 208 -2.00 9.70 -5.73
N ARG A 209 -1.32 9.15 -6.76
CA ARG A 209 -1.03 9.85 -8.03
C ARG A 209 -2.22 9.91 -8.98
N LEU A 210 -3.14 8.94 -8.88
CA LEU A 210 -4.36 8.89 -9.69
C LEU A 210 -5.58 9.45 -8.94
N ASP A 211 -5.41 9.75 -7.64
CA ASP A 211 -6.49 10.15 -6.74
C ASP A 211 -7.66 9.16 -6.77
N ARG A 212 -7.34 7.87 -6.70
CA ARG A 212 -8.28 6.77 -6.83
C ARG A 212 -7.93 5.61 -5.91
N GLU A 213 -8.93 5.01 -5.29
CA GLU A 213 -8.74 3.80 -4.48
C GLU A 213 -8.10 2.68 -5.32
N VAL A 214 -7.12 2.00 -4.71
CA VAL A 214 -6.52 0.80 -5.29
C VAL A 214 -6.78 -0.37 -4.36
N ILE A 215 -7.39 -1.41 -4.89
CA ILE A 215 -7.60 -2.69 -4.23
C ILE A 215 -6.39 -3.57 -4.56
N ASN A 216 -5.60 -3.87 -3.53
CA ASN A 216 -4.36 -4.64 -3.65
C ASN A 216 -4.64 -6.13 -3.40
N LEU A 217 -4.63 -6.94 -4.46
CA LEU A 217 -4.69 -8.40 -4.43
C LEU A 217 -3.31 -8.99 -4.78
N GLY A 218 -2.28 -8.51 -4.09
CA GLY A 218 -0.92 -9.05 -4.16
C GLY A 218 -0.73 -10.21 -3.21
N PHE A 219 -0.15 -11.32 -3.73
CA PHE A 219 0.10 -12.55 -2.98
C PHE A 219 1.54 -13.01 -3.23
N SER A 220 2.41 -12.78 -2.26
CA SER A 220 3.86 -13.07 -2.35
C SER A 220 4.15 -14.51 -2.78
N GLY A 221 4.78 -14.70 -3.96
CA GLY A 221 5.07 -16.01 -4.52
C GLY A 221 3.85 -16.80 -4.99
N ASN A 222 2.64 -16.22 -4.93
CA ASN A 222 1.39 -16.98 -5.08
C ASN A 222 0.36 -16.37 -6.04
N ALA A 223 0.77 -15.47 -6.93
CA ALA A 223 -0.10 -14.98 -8.01
C ALA A 223 -0.08 -15.99 -9.18
N LEU A 224 -0.75 -17.13 -9.01
CA LEU A 224 -0.71 -18.28 -9.92
C LEU A 224 -1.98 -18.45 -10.76
N LEU A 225 -2.77 -17.36 -10.94
CA LEU A 225 -4.03 -17.35 -11.67
C LEU A 225 -5.11 -18.22 -11.01
N ASP A 226 -5.19 -18.19 -9.67
CA ASP A 226 -6.21 -18.91 -8.91
C ASP A 226 -7.61 -18.38 -9.27
N MET A 227 -8.50 -19.26 -9.75
CA MET A 227 -9.81 -18.89 -10.30
C MET A 227 -10.76 -18.29 -9.26
N GLU A 228 -10.60 -18.63 -7.97
CA GLU A 228 -11.33 -17.98 -6.87
C GLU A 228 -10.96 -16.50 -6.73
N ILE A 229 -9.72 -16.11 -7.05
CA ILE A 229 -9.30 -14.70 -7.07
C ILE A 229 -9.87 -14.00 -8.31
N ALA A 230 -9.96 -14.67 -9.47
CA ALA A 230 -10.67 -14.12 -10.63
C ALA A 230 -12.13 -13.82 -10.29
N ARG A 231 -12.82 -14.74 -9.60
CA ARG A 231 -14.21 -14.54 -9.13
C ARG A 231 -14.32 -13.41 -8.11
N LEU A 232 -13.38 -13.29 -7.18
CA LEU A 232 -13.34 -12.16 -6.25
C LEU A 232 -13.15 -10.84 -6.99
N MET A 233 -12.26 -10.76 -7.97
CA MET A 233 -12.07 -9.56 -8.80
C MET A 233 -13.36 -9.23 -9.58
N ALA A 234 -14.01 -10.25 -10.12
CA ALA A 234 -15.28 -10.11 -10.86
C ALA A 234 -16.45 -9.64 -9.97
N SER A 235 -16.39 -9.88 -8.66
CA SER A 235 -17.43 -9.46 -7.70
C SER A 235 -17.27 -8.01 -7.20
N VAL A 236 -16.18 -7.32 -7.53
CA VAL A 236 -15.98 -5.92 -7.11
C VAL A 236 -17.03 -5.03 -7.80
N GLU A 237 -17.72 -4.23 -7.01
CA GLU A 237 -18.75 -3.31 -7.50
C GLU A 237 -18.11 -2.12 -8.24
N ASP A 238 -18.65 -1.79 -9.41
CA ASP A 238 -18.29 -0.66 -10.28
C ASP A 238 -16.77 -0.40 -10.44
N PRO A 239 -15.94 -1.41 -10.79
CA PRO A 239 -14.51 -1.21 -10.93
C PRO A 239 -14.17 -0.30 -12.10
N GLY A 240 -13.14 0.54 -11.94
CA GLY A 240 -12.69 1.46 -12.98
C GLY A 240 -11.63 0.88 -13.91
N LEU A 241 -10.85 -0.09 -13.41
CA LEU A 241 -9.71 -0.69 -14.11
C LEU A 241 -9.29 -1.99 -13.42
N PHE A 242 -8.99 -3.00 -14.22
CA PHE A 242 -8.27 -4.21 -13.75
C PHE A 242 -6.82 -4.19 -14.22
N VAL A 243 -5.90 -4.59 -13.34
CA VAL A 243 -4.47 -4.69 -13.64
C VAL A 243 -4.00 -6.11 -13.33
N MET A 244 -3.45 -6.78 -14.36
CA MET A 244 -2.93 -8.14 -14.33
C MET A 244 -1.41 -8.09 -14.23
N ASP A 245 -0.87 -8.18 -13.01
CA ASP A 245 0.56 -8.08 -12.68
C ASP A 245 1.07 -9.39 -12.04
N TYR A 246 0.60 -10.52 -12.53
CA TYR A 246 0.89 -11.86 -12.02
C TYR A 246 2.12 -12.51 -12.66
N ALA A 247 2.59 -12.00 -13.80
CA ALA A 247 3.61 -12.65 -14.62
C ALA A 247 4.90 -13.04 -13.85
N PRO A 248 5.37 -12.30 -12.83
CA PRO A 248 6.54 -12.72 -12.06
C PRO A 248 6.37 -14.05 -11.32
N ASN A 249 5.16 -14.47 -10.96
CA ASN A 249 4.91 -15.76 -10.29
C ASN A 249 4.35 -16.84 -11.21
N ALA A 250 3.49 -16.48 -12.17
CA ALA A 250 2.86 -17.46 -13.06
C ALA A 250 3.88 -18.00 -14.08
N TRP A 251 3.94 -19.34 -14.21
CA TRP A 251 4.74 -20.00 -15.25
C TRP A 251 4.15 -19.75 -16.65
N ALA A 252 4.98 -19.81 -17.67
CA ALA A 252 4.52 -19.62 -19.05
C ALA A 252 3.41 -20.61 -19.43
N GLU A 253 3.54 -21.85 -19.01
CA GLU A 253 2.57 -22.93 -19.22
C GLU A 253 1.24 -22.59 -18.53
N THR A 254 1.27 -22.11 -17.31
CA THR A 254 0.07 -21.68 -16.56
C THR A 254 -0.64 -20.51 -17.25
N ILE A 255 0.11 -19.54 -17.77
CA ILE A 255 -0.47 -18.41 -18.51
C ILE A 255 -1.15 -18.90 -19.79
N ASP A 256 -0.49 -19.81 -20.54
CA ASP A 256 -1.05 -20.38 -21.78
C ASP A 256 -2.30 -21.25 -21.50
N GLU A 257 -2.37 -21.96 -20.36
CA GLU A 257 -3.45 -22.88 -20.00
C GLU A 257 -4.68 -22.15 -19.41
N ILE A 258 -4.49 -21.31 -18.42
CA ILE A 258 -5.60 -20.72 -17.63
C ILE A 258 -5.77 -19.20 -17.83
N GLY A 259 -4.80 -18.50 -18.42
CA GLY A 259 -4.82 -17.04 -18.50
C GLY A 259 -6.04 -16.46 -19.21
N GLU A 260 -6.55 -17.15 -20.26
CA GLU A 260 -7.77 -16.72 -20.95
C GLU A 260 -9.01 -16.92 -20.08
N GLU A 261 -9.16 -18.07 -19.41
CA GLU A 261 -10.30 -18.34 -18.52
C GLU A 261 -10.33 -17.35 -17.35
N PHE A 262 -9.16 -17.06 -16.76
CA PHE A 262 -9.02 -16.02 -15.73
C PHE A 262 -9.50 -14.65 -16.22
N PHE A 263 -9.05 -14.23 -17.41
CA PHE A 263 -9.48 -12.98 -18.02
C PHE A 263 -10.98 -12.99 -18.33
N ARG A 264 -11.53 -14.07 -18.92
CA ARG A 264 -12.94 -14.19 -19.30
C ARG A 264 -13.85 -14.08 -18.07
N THR A 265 -13.49 -14.72 -16.96
CA THR A 265 -14.25 -14.62 -15.70
C THR A 265 -14.48 -13.17 -15.28
N ILE A 266 -13.47 -12.32 -15.42
CA ILE A 266 -13.55 -10.89 -15.07
C ILE A 266 -14.30 -10.12 -16.17
N ARG A 267 -14.00 -10.41 -17.44
CA ARG A 267 -14.57 -9.72 -18.59
C ARG A 267 -16.09 -9.93 -18.71
N ASP A 268 -16.57 -11.14 -18.43
CA ASP A 268 -17.99 -11.47 -18.49
C ASP A 268 -18.81 -10.71 -17.44
N ALA A 269 -18.24 -10.48 -16.26
CA ALA A 269 -18.84 -9.66 -15.21
C ALA A 269 -18.75 -8.15 -15.53
N HIS A 270 -17.68 -7.72 -16.19
CA HIS A 270 -17.39 -6.30 -16.46
C HIS A 270 -17.00 -6.07 -17.94
N PRO A 271 -17.98 -6.13 -18.87
CA PRO A 271 -17.72 -6.11 -20.31
C PRO A 271 -16.95 -4.87 -20.80
N ASP A 272 -17.17 -3.73 -20.18
CA ASP A 272 -16.64 -2.43 -20.63
C ASP A 272 -15.47 -1.91 -19.79
N VAL A 273 -15.09 -2.60 -18.71
CA VAL A 273 -14.00 -2.15 -17.84
C VAL A 273 -12.66 -2.44 -18.52
N PRO A 274 -11.73 -1.47 -18.58
CA PRO A 274 -10.40 -1.70 -19.14
C PRO A 274 -9.61 -2.72 -18.34
N VAL A 275 -8.75 -3.48 -19.02
CA VAL A 275 -7.81 -4.43 -18.42
C VAL A 275 -6.40 -4.12 -18.93
N VAL A 276 -5.45 -3.99 -18.01
CA VAL A 276 -4.03 -3.78 -18.32
C VAL A 276 -3.26 -5.04 -17.95
N PHE A 277 -2.49 -5.57 -18.90
CA PHE A 277 -1.54 -6.67 -18.69
C PHE A 277 -0.14 -6.09 -18.55
N ILE A 278 0.62 -6.54 -17.55
CA ILE A 278 1.98 -6.08 -17.29
C ILE A 278 2.94 -7.26 -17.41
N GLU A 279 4.02 -7.12 -18.15
CA GLU A 279 5.07 -8.12 -18.26
C GLU A 279 5.83 -8.31 -16.93
N ASP A 280 6.43 -9.49 -16.77
CA ASP A 280 7.43 -9.75 -15.72
C ASP A 280 8.66 -8.85 -15.96
N VAL A 281 9.18 -8.27 -14.90
CA VAL A 281 10.31 -7.35 -14.93
C VAL A 281 11.56 -8.05 -15.48
N ILE A 282 12.27 -7.40 -16.38
CA ILE A 282 13.62 -7.81 -16.79
C ILE A 282 14.60 -7.28 -15.75
N PHE A 283 14.99 -8.15 -14.81
CA PHE A 283 15.89 -7.74 -13.73
C PHE A 283 17.31 -7.51 -14.24
N PRO A 284 18.00 -6.42 -13.85
CA PRO A 284 19.34 -6.09 -14.36
C PRO A 284 20.37 -7.20 -14.21
N TYR A 285 20.33 -8.01 -13.14
CA TYR A 285 21.25 -9.13 -12.95
C TYR A 285 21.13 -10.26 -13.99
N THR A 286 20.05 -10.28 -14.78
CA THR A 286 19.85 -11.30 -15.83
C THR A 286 20.88 -11.20 -16.97
N ILE A 287 21.64 -10.10 -17.05
CA ILE A 287 22.84 -10.04 -17.91
C ILE A 287 23.86 -11.14 -17.52
N PHE A 288 23.89 -11.54 -16.25
CA PHE A 288 24.77 -12.58 -15.70
C PHE A 288 24.07 -13.94 -15.62
N ASP A 289 22.77 -13.99 -15.24
CA ASP A 289 21.97 -15.22 -15.15
C ASP A 289 21.09 -15.42 -16.38
N LYS A 290 21.64 -16.10 -17.38
CA LYS A 290 20.94 -16.37 -18.64
C LYS A 290 19.78 -17.36 -18.49
N ARG A 291 19.77 -18.20 -17.43
CA ARG A 291 18.65 -19.10 -17.13
C ARG A 291 17.43 -18.29 -16.70
N ILE A 292 17.61 -17.37 -15.75
CA ILE A 292 16.51 -16.52 -15.30
C ILE A 292 16.03 -15.59 -16.44
N LEU A 293 16.94 -15.04 -17.24
CA LEU A 293 16.55 -14.28 -18.44
C LEU A 293 15.64 -15.10 -19.36
N GLY A 294 16.00 -16.38 -19.57
CA GLY A 294 15.21 -17.28 -20.38
C GLY A 294 13.82 -17.56 -19.80
N GLU A 295 13.71 -17.71 -18.47
CA GLU A 295 12.43 -17.91 -17.78
C GLU A 295 11.53 -16.64 -17.86
N VAL A 296 12.06 -15.47 -17.55
CA VAL A 296 11.33 -14.17 -17.69
C VAL A 296 10.88 -13.97 -19.14
N THR A 297 11.76 -14.23 -20.11
CA THR A 297 11.42 -14.10 -21.52
C THR A 297 10.26 -15.01 -21.92
N LYS A 298 10.25 -16.28 -21.47
CA LYS A 298 9.16 -17.24 -21.76
C LYS A 298 7.83 -16.77 -21.17
N LYS A 299 7.82 -16.28 -19.93
CA LYS A 299 6.63 -15.73 -19.27
C LYS A 299 6.08 -14.52 -20.04
N ASN A 300 6.93 -13.57 -20.40
CA ASN A 300 6.54 -12.38 -21.15
C ASN A 300 6.01 -12.74 -22.54
N GLN A 301 6.61 -13.74 -23.22
CA GLN A 301 6.09 -14.27 -24.46
C GLN A 301 4.71 -14.93 -24.30
N ALA A 302 4.48 -15.70 -23.22
CA ALA A 302 3.18 -16.30 -22.93
C ALA A 302 2.12 -15.21 -22.67
N GLN A 303 2.45 -14.21 -21.85
CA GLN A 303 1.60 -13.05 -21.60
C GLN A 303 1.25 -12.30 -22.90
N LYS A 304 2.24 -12.10 -23.76
CA LYS A 304 2.04 -11.47 -25.07
C LYS A 304 1.17 -12.30 -26.01
N ARG A 305 1.35 -13.63 -26.04
CA ARG A 305 0.48 -14.53 -26.83
C ARG A 305 -0.97 -14.43 -26.36
N LEU A 306 -1.20 -14.47 -25.05
CA LEU A 306 -2.54 -14.30 -24.47
C LEU A 306 -3.16 -12.95 -24.90
N PHE A 307 -2.44 -11.86 -24.73
CA PHE A 307 -2.90 -10.54 -25.13
C PHE A 307 -3.23 -10.44 -26.60
N ASP A 308 -2.37 -10.98 -27.50
CA ASP A 308 -2.60 -10.95 -28.93
C ASP A 308 -3.78 -11.84 -29.35
N LYS A 309 -3.99 -12.99 -28.69
CA LYS A 309 -5.15 -13.86 -28.87
C LYS A 309 -6.45 -13.11 -28.53
N LEU A 310 -6.49 -12.43 -27.39
CA LEU A 310 -7.63 -11.61 -26.97
C LEU A 310 -7.89 -10.46 -27.94
N LYS A 311 -6.85 -9.78 -28.42
CA LYS A 311 -7.02 -8.71 -29.44
C LYS A 311 -7.58 -9.26 -30.73
N LYS A 312 -7.12 -10.43 -31.21
CA LYS A 312 -7.61 -11.07 -32.44
C LYS A 312 -9.05 -11.54 -32.31
N SER A 313 -9.48 -11.95 -31.10
CA SER A 313 -10.89 -12.31 -30.85
C SER A 313 -11.84 -11.12 -30.73
N GLY A 314 -11.32 -9.90 -30.91
CA GLY A 314 -12.14 -8.66 -30.91
C GLY A 314 -12.22 -7.94 -29.57
N GLU A 315 -11.44 -8.36 -28.55
CA GLU A 315 -11.44 -7.68 -27.26
C GLU A 315 -11.02 -6.23 -27.40
N LYS A 316 -11.81 -5.36 -26.79
CA LYS A 316 -11.60 -3.93 -26.74
C LYS A 316 -11.14 -3.54 -25.32
N ARG A 317 -10.56 -2.33 -25.21
CA ARG A 317 -10.13 -1.79 -23.92
C ARG A 317 -9.19 -2.71 -23.13
N ILE A 318 -8.35 -3.47 -23.83
CA ILE A 318 -7.20 -4.17 -23.25
C ILE A 318 -5.92 -3.41 -23.62
N TYR A 319 -5.00 -3.32 -22.68
CA TYR A 319 -3.76 -2.57 -22.77
C TYR A 319 -2.61 -3.46 -22.34
N TYR A 320 -1.41 -3.16 -22.83
CA TYR A 320 -0.21 -3.94 -22.55
C TYR A 320 0.93 -3.01 -22.13
N ILE A 321 1.67 -3.42 -21.11
CA ILE A 321 2.87 -2.73 -20.64
C ILE A 321 4.04 -3.69 -20.76
N SER A 322 5.05 -3.32 -21.55
CA SER A 322 6.27 -4.09 -21.69
C SER A 322 7.22 -3.83 -20.53
N ALA A 323 8.09 -4.80 -20.26
CA ALA A 323 9.09 -4.72 -19.20
C ALA A 323 10.30 -3.85 -19.53
N GLU A 324 10.44 -3.42 -20.78
CA GLU A 324 11.61 -2.63 -21.24
C GLU A 324 11.75 -1.33 -20.46
N GLY A 325 12.89 -1.16 -19.76
CA GLY A 325 13.20 0.05 -18.98
C GLY A 325 12.35 0.23 -17.71
N MET A 326 11.51 -0.75 -17.32
CA MET A 326 10.49 -0.63 -16.26
C MET A 326 11.07 -0.16 -14.93
N ILE A 327 12.24 -0.66 -14.53
CA ILE A 327 12.91 -0.29 -13.26
C ILE A 327 14.30 0.33 -13.44
N GLY A 328 14.70 0.63 -14.68
CA GLY A 328 16.06 1.07 -15.04
C GLY A 328 17.03 -0.10 -15.18
N GLU A 329 18.24 0.21 -15.62
CA GLU A 329 19.27 -0.78 -16.00
C GLU A 329 20.48 -0.76 -15.06
N ASP A 330 20.51 0.14 -14.07
CA ASP A 330 21.65 0.37 -13.15
C ASP A 330 21.78 -0.65 -12.03
N GLY A 331 20.77 -1.51 -11.82
CA GLY A 331 20.75 -2.52 -10.75
C GLY A 331 20.27 -2.00 -9.39
N GLU A 332 20.04 -0.69 -9.22
CA GLU A 332 19.76 -0.05 -7.93
C GLU A 332 18.28 -0.17 -7.50
N ALA A 333 17.43 -0.69 -8.37
CA ALA A 333 15.99 -0.74 -8.15
C ALA A 333 15.51 -1.92 -7.28
N THR A 334 16.38 -2.85 -6.90
CA THR A 334 16.02 -4.06 -6.15
C THR A 334 16.89 -4.27 -4.92
N VAL A 335 16.32 -4.91 -3.88
CA VAL A 335 17.04 -5.24 -2.64
C VAL A 335 17.85 -6.54 -2.78
N ASP A 336 17.27 -7.54 -3.45
CA ASP A 336 17.75 -8.92 -3.55
C ASP A 336 17.85 -9.41 -5.00
N GLY A 337 17.79 -8.50 -5.95
CA GLY A 337 17.73 -8.79 -7.39
C GLY A 337 16.30 -8.91 -7.93
N THR A 338 15.28 -9.03 -7.08
CA THR A 338 13.87 -9.23 -7.45
C THR A 338 12.95 -8.17 -6.85
N HIS A 339 12.93 -8.04 -5.52
CA HIS A 339 12.01 -7.16 -4.81
C HIS A 339 12.49 -5.70 -4.82
N PHE A 340 11.57 -4.78 -5.05
CA PHE A 340 11.91 -3.39 -5.30
C PHE A 340 12.36 -2.65 -4.04
N THR A 341 13.41 -1.84 -4.18
CA THR A 341 13.68 -0.70 -3.29
C THR A 341 12.60 0.37 -3.47
N ASP A 342 12.57 1.40 -2.61
CA ASP A 342 11.71 2.57 -2.83
C ASP A 342 11.99 3.24 -4.19
N LEU A 343 13.24 3.24 -4.66
CA LEU A 343 13.60 3.70 -6.00
C LEU A 343 12.94 2.84 -7.09
N GLY A 344 12.98 1.52 -6.93
CA GLY A 344 12.32 0.58 -7.84
C GLY A 344 10.80 0.78 -7.87
N MET A 345 10.16 0.96 -6.71
CA MET A 345 8.73 1.26 -6.60
C MET A 345 8.37 2.55 -7.37
N MET A 346 9.16 3.60 -7.23
CA MET A 346 8.93 4.87 -7.93
C MET A 346 9.12 4.73 -9.44
N ARG A 347 10.19 4.08 -9.90
CA ARG A 347 10.47 3.83 -11.33
C ARG A 347 9.36 2.99 -11.97
N TYR A 348 8.95 1.92 -11.30
CA TYR A 348 7.83 1.08 -11.75
C TYR A 348 6.56 1.92 -11.93
N VAL A 349 6.20 2.74 -10.95
CA VAL A 349 5.03 3.62 -11.06
C VAL A 349 5.17 4.60 -12.22
N ASP A 350 6.32 5.23 -12.40
CA ASP A 350 6.56 6.17 -13.50
C ASP A 350 6.39 5.49 -14.86
N HIS A 351 6.79 4.22 -14.98
CA HIS A 351 6.65 3.42 -16.19
C HIS A 351 5.19 3.02 -16.48
N VAL A 352 4.45 2.55 -15.48
CA VAL A 352 3.08 2.03 -15.71
C VAL A 352 2.02 3.14 -15.77
N LEU A 353 2.22 4.24 -15.07
CA LEU A 353 1.22 5.30 -14.87
C LEU A 353 0.65 5.91 -16.18
N PRO A 354 1.44 6.17 -17.24
CA PRO A 354 0.91 6.68 -18.50
C PRO A 354 -0.15 5.76 -19.12
N THR A 355 0.07 4.44 -19.09
CA THR A 355 -0.87 3.45 -19.61
C THR A 355 -2.11 3.33 -18.73
N LEU A 356 -1.96 3.34 -17.40
CA LEU A 356 -3.11 3.35 -16.47
C LEU A 356 -3.98 4.60 -16.69
N LYS A 357 -3.38 5.78 -16.83
CA LYS A 357 -4.09 7.03 -17.14
C LYS A 357 -4.84 6.93 -18.49
N LYS A 358 -4.20 6.34 -19.50
CA LYS A 358 -4.84 6.13 -20.82
C LYS A 358 -6.03 5.17 -20.71
N ALA A 359 -5.90 4.08 -19.96
CA ALA A 359 -6.95 3.08 -19.77
C ALA A 359 -8.17 3.67 -19.03
N LEU A 360 -7.95 4.52 -18.03
CA LEU A 360 -9.00 5.17 -17.23
C LEU A 360 -9.76 6.29 -17.96
N ARG A 361 -9.22 6.82 -19.08
CA ARG A 361 -9.95 7.84 -19.86
C ARG A 361 -11.19 7.22 -20.52
N LYS A 362 -12.37 7.77 -20.24
CA LYS A 362 -13.58 7.47 -21.02
C LYS A 362 -13.32 7.90 -22.47
N LYS A 363 -13.56 7.01 -23.45
CA LYS A 363 -13.77 7.42 -24.82
C LYS A 363 -15.24 7.74 -25.02
#